data_65cc3c4132af30539c817dc6e2bafae5
#
_entry.id   65cc3c4132af30539c817dc6e2bafae5
#
_cell.length_a   1.000
_cell.length_b   1.000
_cell.length_c   1.000
_cell.angle_alpha   90.00
_cell.angle_beta   90.00
_cell.angle_gamma   90.00
#
_symmetry.space_group_name_H-M   'P 1'
#
loop_
_entity.id
_entity.type
_entity.pdbx_description
1 polymer ?
#
loop_
_entity_poly.entity_id
_entity_poly.type
_entity_poly.pdbx_seq_one_letter_code
_entity_poly.pdbx_strand_id
1 'polypeptide(L)'
;MSAEQYYGATAPKTAADALQQSVEELSTLGYTVIRGALSPAELEGWSQRIDAVYSAQEAEFGGREALAAIGEVDLCRAPLLYDGAFVDMARNEHVLAIVRHILGDWIILNLQNAIINRSDERHHQSAWHRDLPYQNWVISRPLAIGALFAIDAFDESTGGTLVLPHSHRQESMPSEQYIRKHALQIVAEPGSVLLFDAMVFHRAGHNRSGRVRRGVNHLYTVPILKQQYDFPRALGDAFTGDAAVRQLLGYTAAVPVDALQWRRERQCRVARKKQGGGES
;
A
#
# COMPACT_ATOMS: atom_id res chain seq x y z
N MET A 1 -8.47 8.46 -40.75
CA MET A 1 -8.60 7.07 -41.21
C MET A 1 -9.79 6.47 -40.47
N SER A 2 -10.84 6.06 -41.18
CA SER A 2 -11.98 5.39 -40.55
C SER A 2 -11.53 4.07 -39.98
N ALA A 3 -11.78 3.84 -38.69
CA ALA A 3 -11.54 2.55 -38.06
C ALA A 3 -12.44 1.53 -38.81
N GLU A 4 -11.82 0.60 -39.53
CA GLU A 4 -12.53 -0.56 -40.05
C GLU A 4 -13.10 -1.35 -38.89
N GLN A 5 -14.42 -1.37 -38.80
CA GLN A 5 -15.11 -2.11 -37.74
C GLN A 5 -15.32 -3.53 -38.24
N TYR A 6 -14.44 -4.43 -37.83
CA TYR A 6 -14.61 -5.86 -38.08
C TYR A 6 -15.72 -6.43 -37.19
N TYR A 7 -16.38 -7.45 -37.66
CA TYR A 7 -17.46 -8.13 -36.92
C TYR A 7 -17.02 -8.54 -35.51
N GLY A 8 -17.59 -7.89 -34.49
CA GLY A 8 -17.29 -8.14 -33.07
C GLY A 8 -15.97 -7.56 -32.55
N ALA A 9 -15.15 -6.91 -33.38
CA ALA A 9 -13.93 -6.28 -32.94
C ALA A 9 -14.10 -4.77 -32.76
N THR A 10 -13.53 -4.23 -31.69
CA THR A 10 -13.43 -2.78 -31.46
C THR A 10 -11.96 -2.36 -31.60
N ALA A 11 -11.72 -1.16 -32.14
CA ALA A 11 -10.38 -0.62 -32.20
C ALA A 11 -9.82 -0.44 -30.77
N PRO A 12 -8.54 -0.81 -30.53
CA PRO A 12 -7.90 -0.59 -29.24
C PRO A 12 -7.85 0.92 -28.96
N LYS A 13 -8.10 1.29 -27.70
CA LYS A 13 -7.89 2.65 -27.23
C LYS A 13 -6.40 2.88 -27.00
N THR A 14 -5.92 4.08 -27.28
CA THR A 14 -4.57 4.50 -26.91
C THR A 14 -4.64 5.13 -25.51
N ALA A 15 -3.84 4.65 -24.57
CA ALA A 15 -3.68 5.32 -23.29
C ALA A 15 -3.06 6.71 -23.51
N ALA A 16 -3.69 7.75 -22.96
CA ALA A 16 -3.28 9.13 -23.23
C ALA A 16 -1.99 9.50 -22.48
N ASP A 17 -1.75 8.86 -21.32
CA ASP A 17 -0.63 9.16 -20.44
C ASP A 17 -0.22 7.95 -19.56
N ALA A 18 0.83 8.12 -18.78
CA ALA A 18 1.36 7.08 -17.88
C ALA A 18 0.36 6.67 -16.79
N LEU A 19 -0.51 7.59 -16.32
CA LEU A 19 -1.54 7.26 -15.34
C LEU A 19 -2.55 6.27 -15.95
N GLN A 20 -3.05 6.53 -17.14
CA GLN A 20 -3.98 5.62 -17.82
C GLN A 20 -3.34 4.26 -18.11
N GLN A 21 -2.05 4.22 -18.50
CA GLN A 21 -1.31 2.96 -18.67
C GLN A 21 -1.27 2.17 -17.35
N SER A 22 -0.92 2.82 -16.26
CA SER A 22 -0.87 2.17 -14.94
C SER A 22 -2.24 1.67 -14.49
N VAL A 23 -3.31 2.42 -14.74
CA VAL A 23 -4.68 2.00 -14.44
C VAL A 23 -5.09 0.80 -15.29
N GLU A 24 -4.72 0.76 -16.58
CA GLU A 24 -4.99 -0.36 -17.47
C GLU A 24 -4.24 -1.63 -17.02
N GLU A 25 -2.95 -1.52 -16.67
CA GLU A 25 -2.16 -2.62 -16.12
C GLU A 25 -2.77 -3.15 -14.81
N LEU A 26 -3.10 -2.27 -13.86
CA LEU A 26 -3.76 -2.65 -12.60
C LEU A 26 -5.08 -3.37 -12.85
N SER A 27 -5.91 -2.87 -13.75
CA SER A 27 -7.22 -3.47 -14.04
C SER A 27 -7.12 -4.81 -14.76
N THR A 28 -6.06 -5.02 -15.55
CA THR A 28 -5.87 -6.22 -16.38
C THR A 28 -4.98 -7.24 -15.68
N LEU A 29 -3.76 -6.85 -15.29
CA LEU A 29 -2.77 -7.73 -14.66
C LEU A 29 -2.98 -7.86 -13.14
N GLY A 30 -3.59 -6.84 -12.53
CA GLY A 30 -3.73 -6.68 -11.10
C GLY A 30 -2.55 -5.95 -10.45
N TYR A 31 -1.54 -5.53 -11.20
CA TYR A 31 -0.39 -4.78 -10.70
C TYR A 31 0.21 -3.89 -11.80
N THR A 32 0.98 -2.89 -11.36
CA THR A 32 1.85 -2.05 -12.22
C THR A 32 3.09 -1.62 -11.43
N VAL A 33 4.14 -1.19 -12.12
CA VAL A 33 5.37 -0.66 -11.49
C VAL A 33 5.61 0.78 -11.94
N ILE A 34 5.52 1.71 -11.00
CA ILE A 34 5.86 3.12 -11.23
C ILE A 34 7.35 3.28 -10.97
N ARG A 35 8.09 3.73 -11.96
CA ARG A 35 9.52 4.01 -11.84
C ARG A 35 9.74 5.45 -11.40
N GLY A 36 10.77 5.66 -10.56
CA GLY A 36 11.17 7.00 -10.13
C GLY A 36 10.10 7.75 -9.32
N ALA A 37 9.25 7.03 -8.57
CA ALA A 37 8.28 7.64 -7.66
C ALA A 37 8.95 8.37 -6.49
N LEU A 38 10.16 7.95 -6.12
CA LEU A 38 11.08 8.68 -5.25
C LEU A 38 12.35 8.98 -6.03
N SER A 39 12.80 10.23 -5.99
CA SER A 39 14.09 10.63 -6.54
C SER A 39 15.24 10.08 -5.70
N PRO A 40 16.49 10.02 -6.23
CA PRO A 40 17.65 9.61 -5.44
C PRO A 40 17.85 10.43 -4.16
N ALA A 41 17.54 11.72 -4.18
CA ALA A 41 17.62 12.58 -2.99
C ALA A 41 16.56 12.22 -1.94
N GLU A 42 15.35 11.88 -2.37
CA GLU A 42 14.28 11.41 -1.46
C GLU A 42 14.58 10.01 -0.90
N LEU A 43 15.34 9.18 -1.61
CA LEU A 43 15.78 7.86 -1.11
C LEU A 43 16.85 7.94 -0.04
N GLU A 44 17.59 9.06 -0.01
CA GLU A 44 18.65 9.23 0.96
C GLU A 44 18.14 9.13 2.39
N GLY A 45 18.78 8.30 3.19
CA GLY A 45 18.44 8.13 4.60
C GLY A 45 17.27 7.17 4.91
N TRP A 46 16.52 6.68 3.91
CA TRP A 46 15.39 5.77 4.21
C TRP A 46 15.81 4.45 4.85
N SER A 47 16.96 3.89 4.43
CA SER A 47 17.46 2.66 5.06
C SER A 47 17.73 2.85 6.54
N GLN A 48 18.39 3.99 6.92
CA GLN A 48 18.64 4.31 8.32
C GLN A 48 17.36 4.56 9.11
N ARG A 49 16.36 5.26 8.53
CA ARG A 49 15.06 5.48 9.18
C ARG A 49 14.34 4.17 9.47
N ILE A 50 14.30 3.26 8.49
CA ILE A 50 13.68 1.94 8.65
C ILE A 50 14.38 1.14 9.75
N ASP A 51 15.72 1.08 9.70
CA ASP A 51 16.51 0.35 10.68
C ASP A 51 16.36 0.95 12.08
N ALA A 52 16.29 2.29 12.22
CA ALA A 52 16.09 2.96 13.50
C ALA A 52 14.69 2.65 14.09
N VAL A 53 13.63 2.72 13.27
CA VAL A 53 12.27 2.36 13.71
C VAL A 53 12.21 0.89 14.11
N TYR A 54 12.81 -0.01 13.30
CA TYR A 54 12.84 -1.43 13.64
C TYR A 54 13.52 -1.68 14.97
N SER A 55 14.71 -1.08 15.19
CA SER A 55 15.46 -1.22 16.45
C SER A 55 14.67 -0.72 17.66
N ALA A 56 13.93 0.39 17.51
CA ALA A 56 13.08 0.91 18.57
C ALA A 56 11.95 -0.08 18.90
N GLN A 57 11.24 -0.58 17.89
CA GLN A 57 10.14 -1.54 18.07
C GLN A 57 10.64 -2.88 18.64
N GLU A 58 11.79 -3.35 18.17
CA GLU A 58 12.41 -4.58 18.70
C GLU A 58 12.73 -4.43 20.20
N ALA A 59 13.32 -3.30 20.60
CA ALA A 59 13.63 -3.01 22.00
C ALA A 59 12.36 -2.89 22.87
N GLU A 60 11.31 -2.20 22.38
CA GLU A 60 10.03 -2.04 23.07
C GLU A 60 9.32 -3.38 23.31
N PHE A 61 9.41 -4.31 22.36
CA PHE A 61 8.72 -5.60 22.43
C PHE A 61 9.49 -6.66 23.23
N GLY A 62 10.74 -6.39 23.60
CA GLY A 62 11.56 -7.32 24.39
C GLY A 62 12.63 -8.07 23.60
N GLY A 63 13.00 -7.53 22.42
CA GLY A 63 14.11 -8.01 21.60
C GLY A 63 13.71 -8.99 20.49
N ARG A 64 14.74 -9.36 19.70
CA ARG A 64 14.58 -10.22 18.50
C ARG A 64 13.94 -11.57 18.79
N GLU A 65 14.28 -12.19 19.93
CA GLU A 65 13.72 -13.50 20.31
C GLU A 65 12.21 -13.41 20.59
N ALA A 66 11.75 -12.33 21.24
CA ALA A 66 10.34 -12.09 21.48
C ALA A 66 9.57 -11.88 20.17
N LEU A 67 10.14 -11.11 19.23
CA LEU A 67 9.56 -10.95 17.88
C LEU A 67 9.55 -12.26 17.10
N ALA A 68 10.60 -13.08 17.21
CA ALA A 68 10.68 -14.38 16.55
C ALA A 68 9.60 -15.35 17.04
N ALA A 69 9.29 -15.32 18.33
CA ALA A 69 8.24 -16.16 18.91
C ALA A 69 6.84 -15.93 18.33
N ILE A 70 6.60 -14.73 17.77
CA ILE A 70 5.32 -14.36 17.12
C ILE A 70 5.44 -14.18 15.60
N GLY A 71 6.60 -14.48 14.99
CA GLY A 71 6.81 -14.38 13.55
C GLY A 71 6.91 -12.95 13.00
N GLU A 72 7.29 -11.96 13.84
CA GLU A 72 7.34 -10.53 13.49
C GLU A 72 8.76 -9.97 13.30
N VAL A 73 9.77 -10.84 13.19
CA VAL A 73 11.15 -10.41 12.94
C VAL A 73 11.26 -9.69 11.60
N ASP A 74 12.06 -8.61 11.58
CA ASP A 74 12.37 -7.82 10.38
C ASP A 74 11.15 -7.15 9.74
N LEU A 75 10.15 -6.79 10.56
CA LEU A 75 8.95 -6.08 10.17
C LEU A 75 8.71 -4.87 11.08
N CYS A 76 8.71 -3.66 10.51
CA CYS A 76 8.30 -2.45 11.22
C CYS A 76 6.80 -2.25 11.05
N ARG A 77 6.06 -2.23 12.14
CA ARG A 77 4.62 -1.96 12.14
C ARG A 77 4.33 -0.48 12.33
N ALA A 78 3.43 0.08 11.50
CA ALA A 78 3.02 1.47 11.60
C ALA A 78 4.18 2.47 11.81
N PRO A 79 5.25 2.45 10.99
CA PRO A 79 6.45 3.27 11.21
C PRO A 79 6.17 4.76 11.28
N LEU A 80 5.08 5.24 10.68
CA LEU A 80 4.66 6.65 10.76
C LEU A 80 4.39 7.14 12.20
N LEU A 81 4.16 6.23 13.15
CA LEU A 81 3.99 6.57 14.57
C LEU A 81 5.33 6.84 15.27
N TYR A 82 6.44 6.43 14.66
CA TYR A 82 7.81 6.62 15.18
C TYR A 82 8.57 7.72 14.45
N ASP A 83 8.32 7.87 13.14
CA ASP A 83 8.98 8.88 12.31
C ASP A 83 7.97 9.50 11.32
N GLY A 84 7.71 10.79 11.47
CA GLY A 84 6.76 11.54 10.63
C GLY A 84 7.07 11.55 9.14
N ALA A 85 8.32 11.31 8.73
CA ALA A 85 8.69 11.20 7.31
C ALA A 85 7.92 10.09 6.58
N PHE A 86 7.50 9.04 7.29
CA PHE A 86 6.66 7.99 6.71
C PHE A 86 5.25 8.47 6.33
N VAL A 87 4.76 9.56 6.92
CA VAL A 87 3.51 10.23 6.48
C VAL A 87 3.72 10.86 5.11
N ASP A 88 4.88 11.49 4.88
CA ASP A 88 5.19 12.11 3.57
C ASP A 88 5.32 11.05 2.47
N MET A 89 5.91 9.89 2.75
CA MET A 89 5.95 8.79 1.79
C MET A 89 4.52 8.29 1.45
N ALA A 90 3.62 8.19 2.44
CA ALA A 90 2.23 7.81 2.21
C ALA A 90 1.44 8.83 1.39
N ARG A 91 1.93 10.07 1.27
CA ARG A 91 1.34 11.15 0.46
C ARG A 91 1.93 11.24 -0.95
N ASN A 92 2.78 10.31 -1.36
CA ASN A 92 3.38 10.37 -2.70
C ASN A 92 2.31 10.60 -3.78
N GLU A 93 2.40 11.73 -4.48
CA GLU A 93 1.35 12.19 -5.41
C GLU A 93 1.23 11.28 -6.64
N HIS A 94 2.31 10.67 -7.11
CA HIS A 94 2.27 9.72 -8.23
C HIS A 94 1.46 8.47 -7.86
N VAL A 95 1.62 7.99 -6.64
CA VAL A 95 0.87 6.86 -6.09
C VAL A 95 -0.59 7.24 -5.85
N LEU A 96 -0.82 8.37 -5.16
CA LEU A 96 -2.17 8.80 -4.80
C LEU A 96 -3.04 9.13 -6.02
N ALA A 97 -2.46 9.66 -7.10
CA ALA A 97 -3.19 9.92 -8.34
C ALA A 97 -3.83 8.64 -8.90
N ILE A 98 -3.07 7.54 -8.96
CA ILE A 98 -3.56 6.25 -9.46
C ILE A 98 -4.54 5.63 -8.46
N VAL A 99 -4.21 5.64 -7.18
CA VAL A 99 -5.06 5.07 -6.13
C VAL A 99 -6.42 5.76 -6.09
N ARG A 100 -6.47 7.11 -6.16
CA ARG A 100 -7.73 7.88 -6.21
C ARG A 100 -8.51 7.62 -7.49
N HIS A 101 -7.83 7.47 -8.62
CA HIS A 101 -8.52 7.13 -9.87
C HIS A 101 -9.29 5.81 -9.76
N ILE A 102 -8.72 4.83 -9.05
CA ILE A 102 -9.30 3.47 -8.90
C ILE A 102 -10.32 3.42 -7.77
N LEU A 103 -9.95 3.90 -6.58
CA LEU A 103 -10.77 3.77 -5.36
C LEU A 103 -11.74 4.94 -5.14
N GLY A 104 -11.48 6.09 -5.81
CA GLY A 104 -12.17 7.37 -5.56
C GLY A 104 -11.42 8.23 -4.55
N ASP A 105 -11.89 9.48 -4.36
CA ASP A 105 -11.20 10.49 -3.54
C ASP A 105 -11.20 10.18 -2.04
N TRP A 106 -12.22 9.45 -1.56
CA TRP A 106 -12.34 9.04 -0.17
C TRP A 106 -11.57 7.75 0.10
N ILE A 107 -10.25 7.89 0.26
CA ILE A 107 -9.36 6.79 0.64
C ILE A 107 -8.76 7.04 2.01
N ILE A 108 -8.40 5.96 2.68
CA ILE A 108 -7.64 5.98 3.93
C ILE A 108 -6.42 5.07 3.82
N LEU A 109 -5.36 5.42 4.52
CA LEU A 109 -4.23 4.53 4.76
C LEU A 109 -4.66 3.50 5.80
N ASN A 110 -4.87 2.26 5.39
CA ASN A 110 -5.32 1.18 6.25
C ASN A 110 -4.17 0.67 7.13
N LEU A 111 -3.02 0.44 6.50
CA LEU A 111 -1.78 0.07 7.16
C LEU A 111 -0.57 0.70 6.47
N GLN A 112 0.51 0.81 7.22
CA GLN A 112 1.85 1.07 6.73
C GLN A 112 2.82 0.15 7.47
N ASN A 113 3.64 -0.59 6.73
CA ASN A 113 4.67 -1.44 7.30
C ASN A 113 5.97 -1.27 6.51
N ALA A 114 7.12 -1.29 7.18
CA ALA A 114 8.40 -1.41 6.50
C ALA A 114 8.91 -2.85 6.67
N ILE A 115 9.48 -3.39 5.59
CA ILE A 115 9.90 -4.78 5.47
C ILE A 115 11.41 -4.81 5.27
N ILE A 116 12.09 -5.64 6.06
CA ILE A 116 13.53 -5.86 5.99
C ILE A 116 13.74 -7.32 5.57
N ASN A 117 14.08 -7.56 4.30
CA ASN A 117 14.33 -8.91 3.79
C ASN A 117 15.84 -9.17 3.81
N ARG A 118 16.30 -9.91 4.82
CA ARG A 118 17.72 -10.26 4.98
C ARG A 118 18.08 -11.41 4.05
N SER A 119 19.36 -11.46 3.66
CA SER A 119 19.87 -12.56 2.84
C SER A 119 19.82 -13.87 3.60
N ASP A 120 19.40 -14.92 2.89
CA ASP A 120 19.38 -16.32 3.34
C ASP A 120 18.50 -16.59 4.58
N GLU A 121 17.72 -15.61 5.02
CA GLU A 121 16.71 -15.78 6.06
C GLU A 121 15.32 -16.02 5.46
N ARG A 122 14.51 -16.83 6.12
CA ARG A 122 13.11 -17.03 5.72
C ARG A 122 12.27 -15.87 6.23
N HIS A 123 11.78 -15.05 5.31
CA HIS A 123 10.87 -13.98 5.63
C HIS A 123 9.45 -14.51 5.90
N HIS A 124 8.73 -13.97 6.90
CA HIS A 124 7.37 -14.41 7.24
C HIS A 124 6.37 -14.26 6.07
N GLN A 125 6.56 -13.27 5.19
CA GLN A 125 5.73 -13.07 3.98
C GLN A 125 6.17 -13.94 2.78
N SER A 126 6.95 -14.99 3.00
CA SER A 126 7.35 -15.93 1.93
C SER A 126 6.24 -16.89 1.49
N ALA A 127 5.14 -16.97 2.24
CA ALA A 127 3.94 -17.68 1.82
C ALA A 127 3.09 -16.82 0.87
N TRP A 128 2.45 -17.45 -0.13
CA TRP A 128 1.48 -16.78 -0.98
C TRP A 128 0.29 -16.28 -0.16
N HIS A 129 -0.07 -15.01 -0.33
CA HIS A 129 -1.16 -14.38 0.40
C HIS A 129 -1.81 -13.24 -0.41
N ARG A 130 -2.88 -12.70 0.11
CA ARG A 130 -3.56 -11.47 -0.27
C ARG A 130 -3.52 -10.50 0.90
N ASP A 131 -3.48 -9.20 0.63
CA ASP A 131 -3.50 -8.17 1.69
C ASP A 131 -4.89 -8.00 2.34
N LEU A 132 -5.94 -8.51 1.67
CA LEU A 132 -7.30 -8.60 2.23
C LEU A 132 -7.64 -10.07 2.54
N PRO A 133 -7.14 -10.64 3.65
CA PRO A 133 -7.29 -12.07 3.93
C PRO A 133 -8.74 -12.51 4.20
N TYR A 134 -9.61 -11.58 4.55
CA TYR A 134 -11.04 -11.85 4.81
C TYR A 134 -11.92 -11.72 3.56
N GLN A 135 -11.38 -11.18 2.46
CA GLN A 135 -12.08 -11.11 1.18
C GLN A 135 -11.79 -12.37 0.38
N ASN A 136 -12.77 -13.25 0.28
CA ASN A 136 -12.72 -14.50 -0.49
C ASN A 136 -13.69 -14.52 -1.68
N TRP A 137 -14.11 -13.33 -2.13
CA TRP A 137 -14.98 -13.13 -3.29
C TRP A 137 -14.38 -12.07 -4.20
N VAL A 138 -14.68 -12.16 -5.49
CA VAL A 138 -14.25 -11.21 -6.52
C VAL A 138 -15.31 -10.14 -6.72
N ILE A 139 -14.85 -8.91 -6.91
CA ILE A 139 -15.70 -7.75 -7.24
C ILE A 139 -15.12 -7.01 -8.44
N SER A 140 -15.96 -6.24 -9.12
CA SER A 140 -15.56 -5.51 -10.32
C SER A 140 -14.68 -4.28 -10.04
N ARG A 141 -14.77 -3.71 -8.82
CA ARG A 141 -13.99 -2.54 -8.39
C ARG A 141 -13.21 -2.88 -7.12
N PRO A 142 -11.90 -2.67 -7.07
CA PRO A 142 -11.08 -2.94 -5.90
C PRO A 142 -11.57 -2.20 -4.65
N LEU A 143 -11.38 -2.80 -3.48
CA LEU A 143 -11.60 -2.15 -2.17
C LEU A 143 -10.28 -1.61 -1.59
N ALA A 144 -9.15 -2.10 -2.07
CA ALA A 144 -7.83 -1.75 -1.58
C ALA A 144 -6.76 -1.88 -2.67
N ILE A 145 -5.78 -1.00 -2.61
CA ILE A 145 -4.58 -1.00 -3.44
C ILE A 145 -3.35 -1.00 -2.51
N GLY A 146 -2.49 -1.99 -2.70
CA GLY A 146 -1.17 -2.05 -2.08
C GLY A 146 -0.17 -1.18 -2.86
N ALA A 147 0.74 -0.51 -2.16
CA ALA A 147 1.83 0.26 -2.74
C ALA A 147 3.14 -0.07 -2.00
N LEU A 148 3.96 -0.91 -2.60
CA LEU A 148 5.24 -1.32 -2.05
C LEU A 148 6.38 -0.52 -2.68
N PHE A 149 6.92 0.41 -1.91
CA PHE A 149 8.08 1.23 -2.29
C PHE A 149 9.36 0.40 -2.18
N ALA A 150 10.13 0.34 -3.25
CA ALA A 150 11.45 -0.27 -3.27
C ALA A 150 12.48 0.73 -2.73
N ILE A 151 12.93 0.54 -1.51
CA ILE A 151 14.01 1.36 -0.92
C ILE A 151 15.36 0.84 -1.43
N ASP A 152 15.56 -0.47 -1.40
CA ASP A 152 16.65 -1.15 -2.08
C ASP A 152 16.14 -1.78 -3.38
N ALA A 153 17.04 -2.15 -4.29
CA ALA A 153 16.66 -2.77 -5.56
C ALA A 153 15.91 -4.09 -5.34
N PHE A 154 14.83 -4.28 -6.08
CA PHE A 154 14.11 -5.54 -6.18
C PHE A 154 14.56 -6.22 -7.46
N ASP A 155 15.24 -7.33 -7.34
CA ASP A 155 15.69 -8.16 -8.45
C ASP A 155 15.65 -9.65 -8.08
N GLU A 156 16.11 -10.49 -8.98
CA GLU A 156 16.12 -11.94 -8.75
C GLU A 156 17.01 -12.33 -7.57
N SER A 157 18.13 -11.64 -7.37
CA SER A 157 19.09 -11.94 -6.30
C SER A 157 18.62 -11.40 -4.94
N THR A 158 18.05 -10.21 -4.90
CA THR A 158 17.55 -9.56 -3.67
C THR A 158 16.19 -10.05 -3.22
N GLY A 159 15.58 -10.95 -3.98
CA GLY A 159 14.27 -11.51 -3.67
C GLY A 159 13.14 -10.52 -3.88
N GLY A 160 13.07 -9.89 -5.07
CA GLY A 160 11.94 -9.07 -5.47
C GLY A 160 10.61 -9.81 -5.27
N THR A 161 9.56 -9.06 -5.01
CA THR A 161 8.22 -9.63 -4.76
C THR A 161 7.76 -10.48 -5.95
N LEU A 162 7.24 -11.67 -5.68
CA LEU A 162 6.56 -12.47 -6.69
C LEU A 162 5.08 -12.12 -6.68
N VAL A 163 4.52 -11.95 -7.87
CA VAL A 163 3.08 -11.73 -8.09
C VAL A 163 2.54 -12.81 -9.01
N LEU A 164 1.26 -13.13 -8.85
CA LEU A 164 0.54 -13.99 -9.79
C LEU A 164 -0.42 -13.10 -10.60
N PRO A 165 -0.08 -12.73 -11.84
CA PRO A 165 -0.91 -11.85 -12.65
C PRO A 165 -2.33 -12.40 -12.81
N HIS A 166 -3.31 -11.51 -12.94
CA HIS A 166 -4.74 -11.80 -13.09
C HIS A 166 -5.42 -12.48 -11.90
N SER A 167 -4.69 -12.82 -10.83
CA SER A 167 -5.23 -13.56 -9.69
C SER A 167 -6.21 -12.75 -8.82
N HIS A 168 -6.25 -11.42 -8.98
CA HIS A 168 -7.29 -10.56 -8.39
C HIS A 168 -8.70 -10.85 -8.95
N ARG A 169 -8.78 -11.58 -10.07
CA ARG A 169 -10.03 -12.02 -10.71
C ARG A 169 -10.44 -13.44 -10.34
N GLN A 170 -9.75 -14.07 -9.39
CA GLN A 170 -10.00 -15.44 -8.98
C GLN A 170 -10.29 -15.48 -7.47
N GLU A 171 -11.27 -16.25 -7.05
CA GLU A 171 -11.59 -16.43 -5.62
C GLU A 171 -10.61 -17.39 -4.95
N SER A 172 -10.36 -18.50 -5.56
CA SER A 172 -9.49 -19.58 -5.03
C SER A 172 -8.06 -19.46 -5.51
N MET A 173 -7.14 -19.90 -4.67
CA MET A 173 -5.73 -20.03 -5.05
C MET A 173 -5.58 -21.11 -6.14
N PRO A 174 -4.89 -20.82 -7.25
CA PRO A 174 -4.62 -21.83 -8.28
C PRO A 174 -3.70 -22.95 -7.80
N SER A 175 -3.58 -24.03 -8.62
CA SER A 175 -2.67 -25.12 -8.33
C SER A 175 -1.20 -24.68 -8.33
N GLU A 176 -0.34 -25.41 -7.60
CA GLU A 176 1.09 -25.13 -7.60
C GLU A 176 1.72 -25.17 -8.99
N GLN A 177 1.23 -26.04 -9.89
CA GLN A 177 1.72 -26.15 -11.27
C GLN A 177 1.43 -24.84 -12.02
N TYR A 178 0.23 -24.29 -11.85
CA TYR A 178 -0.13 -23.01 -12.43
C TYR A 178 0.73 -21.88 -11.87
N ILE A 179 0.88 -21.81 -10.56
CA ILE A 179 1.68 -20.79 -9.87
C ILE A 179 3.12 -20.83 -10.36
N ARG A 180 3.76 -22.01 -10.37
CA ARG A 180 5.15 -22.16 -10.85
C ARG A 180 5.36 -21.72 -12.30
N LYS A 181 4.34 -21.86 -13.14
CA LYS A 181 4.41 -21.50 -14.56
C LYS A 181 4.17 -20.00 -14.79
N HIS A 182 3.34 -19.35 -13.98
CA HIS A 182 2.80 -18.02 -14.27
C HIS A 182 3.16 -16.95 -13.25
N ALA A 183 3.73 -17.30 -12.11
CA ALA A 183 4.23 -16.30 -11.16
C ALA A 183 5.40 -15.54 -11.77
N LEU A 184 5.38 -14.21 -11.59
CA LEU A 184 6.41 -13.32 -12.08
C LEU A 184 7.12 -12.67 -10.89
N GLN A 185 8.44 -12.58 -10.97
CA GLN A 185 9.23 -11.81 -10.02
C GLN A 185 9.33 -10.37 -10.49
N ILE A 186 8.97 -9.45 -9.62
CA ILE A 186 9.02 -8.02 -9.90
C ILE A 186 10.48 -7.55 -9.82
N VAL A 187 10.90 -6.86 -10.87
CA VAL A 187 12.16 -6.13 -10.93
C VAL A 187 11.85 -4.65 -10.82
N ALA A 188 12.42 -3.99 -9.81
CA ALA A 188 12.20 -2.58 -9.55
C ALA A 188 13.48 -1.94 -8.99
N GLU A 189 13.90 -0.84 -9.61
CA GLU A 189 15.00 -0.04 -9.13
C GLU A 189 14.63 0.70 -7.84
N PRO A 190 15.59 1.08 -6.99
CA PRO A 190 15.32 1.93 -5.82
C PRO A 190 14.52 3.17 -6.22
N GLY A 191 13.53 3.54 -5.43
CA GLY A 191 12.61 4.64 -5.72
C GLY A 191 11.41 4.28 -6.59
N SER A 192 11.34 3.05 -7.09
CA SER A 192 10.14 2.55 -7.78
C SER A 192 9.07 2.09 -6.79
N VAL A 193 7.82 2.00 -7.25
CA VAL A 193 6.69 1.49 -6.45
C VAL A 193 5.99 0.39 -7.23
N LEU A 194 5.85 -0.77 -6.62
CA LEU A 194 4.91 -1.80 -7.06
C LEU A 194 3.53 -1.47 -6.52
N LEU A 195 2.61 -1.07 -7.40
CA LEU A 195 1.18 -0.96 -7.08
C LEU A 195 0.47 -2.25 -7.45
N PHE A 196 -0.42 -2.73 -6.58
CA PHE A 196 -1.19 -3.94 -6.86
C PHE A 196 -2.57 -3.91 -6.20
N ASP A 197 -3.53 -4.51 -6.87
CA ASP A 197 -4.83 -4.83 -6.26
C ASP A 197 -4.58 -5.76 -5.07
N ALA A 198 -5.09 -5.41 -3.89
CA ALA A 198 -4.88 -6.18 -2.67
C ALA A 198 -5.36 -7.65 -2.76
N MET A 199 -6.14 -7.98 -3.81
CA MET A 199 -6.58 -9.33 -4.14
C MET A 199 -5.60 -10.11 -5.02
N VAL A 200 -4.52 -9.50 -5.52
CA VAL A 200 -3.46 -10.23 -6.23
C VAL A 200 -2.73 -11.16 -5.25
N PHE A 201 -2.62 -12.43 -5.61
CA PHE A 201 -1.73 -13.33 -4.87
C PHE A 201 -0.29 -12.92 -5.07
N HIS A 202 0.41 -12.69 -3.98
CA HIS A 202 1.81 -12.30 -3.99
C HIS A 202 2.55 -12.87 -2.79
N ARG A 203 3.88 -12.78 -2.82
CA ARG A 203 4.75 -13.16 -1.72
C ARG A 203 6.11 -12.50 -1.80
N ALA A 204 6.85 -12.44 -0.71
CA ALA A 204 8.25 -12.06 -0.73
C ALA A 204 9.09 -13.11 -1.50
N GLY A 205 10.00 -12.65 -2.35
CA GLY A 205 11.03 -13.48 -2.95
C GLY A 205 12.13 -13.83 -1.96
N HIS A 206 12.88 -14.88 -2.25
CA HIS A 206 14.01 -15.30 -1.45
C HIS A 206 15.23 -14.43 -1.76
N ASN A 207 15.76 -13.73 -0.77
CA ASN A 207 16.95 -12.90 -0.91
C ASN A 207 18.21 -13.77 -0.77
N ARG A 208 19.04 -13.83 -1.81
CA ARG A 208 20.32 -14.55 -1.86
C ARG A 208 21.49 -13.63 -2.19
N SER A 209 21.30 -12.32 -2.05
CA SER A 209 22.25 -11.34 -2.57
C SER A 209 23.42 -11.06 -1.62
N GLY A 210 23.41 -11.58 -0.40
CA GLY A 210 24.35 -11.18 0.65
C GLY A 210 24.08 -9.79 1.23
N ARG A 211 23.02 -9.10 0.75
CA ARG A 211 22.64 -7.75 1.17
C ARG A 211 21.22 -7.74 1.78
N VAL A 212 20.91 -6.70 2.53
CA VAL A 212 19.55 -6.44 3.02
C VAL A 212 18.74 -5.79 1.91
N ARG A 213 17.47 -6.17 1.74
CA ARG A 213 16.51 -5.54 0.85
C ARG A 213 15.35 -4.97 1.67
N ARG A 214 15.16 -3.66 1.63
CA ARG A 214 14.10 -2.95 2.35
C ARG A 214 13.00 -2.49 1.40
N GLY A 215 11.79 -2.45 1.90
CA GLY A 215 10.64 -1.85 1.22
C GLY A 215 9.66 -1.29 2.23
N VAL A 216 8.84 -0.34 1.81
CA VAL A 216 7.74 0.21 2.63
C VAL A 216 6.43 -0.06 1.92
N ASN A 217 5.56 -0.83 2.58
CA ASN A 217 4.23 -1.17 2.07
C ASN A 217 3.17 -0.27 2.69
N HIS A 218 2.34 0.30 1.83
CA HIS A 218 1.12 1.03 2.18
C HIS A 218 -0.08 0.26 1.65
N LEU A 219 -1.12 0.12 2.43
CA LEU A 219 -2.42 -0.35 1.95
C LEU A 219 -3.40 0.81 2.01
N TYR A 220 -3.82 1.29 0.84
CA TYR A 220 -4.88 2.29 0.71
C TYR A 220 -6.21 1.59 0.52
N THR A 221 -7.22 1.99 1.26
CA THR A 221 -8.54 1.37 1.19
C THR A 221 -9.67 2.38 1.11
N VAL A 222 -10.82 1.93 0.62
CA VAL A 222 -12.07 2.65 0.86
C VAL A 222 -12.40 2.62 2.36
N PRO A 223 -13.02 3.68 2.94
CA PRO A 223 -13.23 3.80 4.39
C PRO A 223 -14.21 2.78 5.01
N ILE A 224 -14.91 2.00 4.19
CA ILE A 224 -15.77 0.91 4.69
C ILE A 224 -14.99 -0.26 5.26
N LEU A 225 -13.69 -0.39 4.90
CA LEU A 225 -12.78 -1.36 5.49
C LEU A 225 -12.22 -0.79 6.79
N LYS A 226 -12.27 -1.59 7.85
CA LYS A 226 -11.68 -1.20 9.12
C LYS A 226 -10.16 -1.06 8.98
N GLN A 227 -9.61 0.08 9.43
CA GLN A 227 -8.16 0.27 9.51
C GLN A 227 -7.51 -0.80 10.38
N GLN A 228 -6.34 -1.28 9.97
CA GLN A 228 -5.55 -2.20 10.79
C GLN A 228 -4.95 -1.47 12.00
N TYR A 229 -4.56 -0.21 11.81
CA TYR A 229 -4.07 0.66 12.89
C TYR A 229 -5.00 1.87 13.05
N ASP A 230 -5.42 2.15 14.26
CA ASP A 230 -6.22 3.34 14.59
C ASP A 230 -5.28 4.57 14.69
N PHE A 231 -4.84 5.07 13.52
CA PHE A 231 -3.95 6.23 13.46
C PHE A 231 -4.54 7.48 14.12
N PRO A 232 -5.84 7.79 13.97
CA PRO A 232 -6.44 8.92 14.67
C PRO A 232 -6.30 8.84 16.19
N ARG A 233 -6.51 7.65 16.74
CA ARG A 233 -6.36 7.43 18.19
C ARG A 233 -4.90 7.46 18.63
N ALA A 234 -3.99 6.87 17.85
CA ALA A 234 -2.57 6.80 18.19
C ALA A 234 -1.87 8.16 18.11
N LEU A 235 -2.20 8.98 17.10
CA LEU A 235 -1.64 10.32 16.90
C LEU A 235 -2.38 11.40 17.72
N GLY A 236 -3.64 11.15 18.09
CA GLY A 236 -4.46 12.05 18.88
C GLY A 236 -4.91 13.31 18.13
N ASP A 237 -5.65 14.18 18.83
CA ASP A 237 -6.19 15.42 18.27
C ASP A 237 -5.11 16.49 18.02
N ALA A 238 -3.97 16.40 18.71
CA ALA A 238 -2.84 17.29 18.57
C ALA A 238 -2.06 17.12 17.26
N PHE A 239 -2.34 16.09 16.47
CA PHE A 239 -1.72 15.90 15.17
C PHE A 239 -2.04 17.05 14.22
N THR A 240 -1.00 17.76 13.75
CA THR A 240 -1.10 19.03 13.01
C THR A 240 -1.12 18.87 11.48
N GLY A 241 -1.40 17.72 10.95
CA GLY A 241 -1.52 17.48 9.51
C GLY A 241 -2.65 18.31 8.87
N ASP A 242 -2.47 18.67 7.59
CA ASP A 242 -3.50 19.32 6.79
C ASP A 242 -4.76 18.44 6.63
N ALA A 243 -5.84 18.98 6.05
CA ALA A 243 -7.10 18.26 5.91
C ALA A 243 -6.97 16.98 5.06
N ALA A 244 -6.11 16.98 4.02
CA ALA A 244 -5.91 15.84 3.16
C ALA A 244 -5.15 14.72 3.89
N VAL A 245 -4.13 15.07 4.67
CA VAL A 245 -3.40 14.12 5.52
C VAL A 245 -4.30 13.55 6.60
N ARG A 246 -5.07 14.39 7.27
CA ARG A 246 -6.02 13.91 8.30
C ARG A 246 -7.07 12.98 7.70
N GLN A 247 -7.57 13.26 6.49
CA GLN A 247 -8.45 12.33 5.79
C GLN A 247 -7.73 11.02 5.46
N LEU A 248 -6.53 11.09 4.89
CA LEU A 248 -5.73 9.90 4.54
C LEU A 248 -5.43 9.02 5.76
N LEU A 249 -5.14 9.62 6.90
CA LEU A 249 -4.90 8.89 8.15
C LEU A 249 -6.19 8.42 8.85
N GLY A 250 -7.37 8.69 8.29
CA GLY A 250 -8.64 8.15 8.75
C GLY A 250 -9.38 9.00 9.78
N TYR A 251 -8.94 10.24 10.09
CA TYR A 251 -9.66 11.10 11.06
C TYR A 251 -11.11 11.39 10.65
N THR A 252 -11.40 11.44 9.35
CA THR A 252 -12.76 11.67 8.83
C THR A 252 -13.61 10.41 8.81
N ALA A 253 -12.99 9.23 8.99
CA ALA A 253 -13.63 7.93 9.05
C ALA A 253 -13.59 7.30 10.46
N ALA A 254 -13.07 8.03 11.45
CA ALA A 254 -13.03 7.58 12.83
C ALA A 254 -14.44 7.32 13.35
N VAL A 255 -14.62 6.23 14.07
CA VAL A 255 -15.92 5.83 14.63
C VAL A 255 -16.11 6.49 15.99
N PRO A 256 -17.16 7.31 16.20
CA PRO A 256 -17.47 7.88 17.49
C PRO A 256 -17.70 6.80 18.54
N VAL A 257 -17.21 6.97 19.76
CA VAL A 257 -17.36 5.98 20.82
C VAL A 257 -18.78 5.91 21.36
N ASP A 258 -19.55 7.03 21.24
CA ASP A 258 -20.92 7.10 21.69
C ASP A 258 -21.74 8.17 20.93
N ALA A 259 -23.03 8.25 21.25
CA ALA A 259 -23.94 9.21 20.63
C ALA A 259 -23.64 10.67 21.01
N LEU A 260 -23.03 10.92 22.16
CA LEU A 260 -22.66 12.28 22.59
C LEU A 260 -21.50 12.81 21.78
N GLN A 261 -20.45 12.00 21.60
CA GLN A 261 -19.33 12.33 20.72
C GLN A 261 -19.81 12.57 19.28
N TRP A 262 -20.67 11.69 18.74
CA TRP A 262 -21.22 11.86 17.40
C TRP A 262 -21.98 13.20 17.24
N ARG A 263 -22.78 13.61 18.24
CA ARG A 263 -23.51 14.86 18.22
C ARG A 263 -22.60 16.07 18.30
N ARG A 264 -21.55 16.03 19.13
CA ARG A 264 -20.53 17.10 19.24
C ARG A 264 -19.78 17.30 17.92
N GLU A 265 -19.34 16.21 17.31
CA GLU A 265 -18.66 16.27 16.01
C GLU A 265 -19.60 16.84 14.92
N ARG A 266 -20.88 16.42 14.93
CA ARG A 266 -21.88 16.97 14.00
C ARG A 266 -22.08 18.48 14.23
N GLN A 267 -22.14 18.92 15.49
CA GLN A 267 -22.26 20.34 15.84
C GLN A 267 -21.05 21.14 15.26
N CYS A 268 -19.83 20.63 15.43
CA CYS A 268 -18.63 21.26 14.87
C CYS A 268 -18.69 21.33 13.33
N ARG A 269 -19.12 20.25 12.65
CA ARG A 269 -19.26 20.22 11.19
C ARG A 269 -20.30 21.25 10.69
N VAL A 270 -21.43 21.37 11.38
CA VAL A 270 -22.46 22.37 11.04
C VAL A 270 -21.98 23.80 11.25
N ALA A 271 -21.25 24.07 12.36
CA ALA A 271 -20.69 25.39 12.63
C ALA A 271 -19.67 25.81 11.53
N ARG A 272 -18.77 24.93 11.13
CA ARG A 272 -17.80 25.19 10.05
C ARG A 272 -18.49 25.50 8.71
N LYS A 273 -19.55 24.77 8.35
CA LYS A 273 -20.31 25.02 7.12
C LYS A 273 -20.99 26.40 7.13
N LYS A 274 -21.46 26.87 8.29
CA LYS A 274 -22.04 28.22 8.44
C LYS A 274 -21.00 29.32 8.34
N GLN A 275 -19.76 29.07 8.78
CA GLN A 275 -18.65 30.04 8.70
C GLN A 275 -18.01 30.10 7.31
N GLY A 276 -17.95 28.97 6.58
CA GLY A 276 -17.40 28.89 5.22
C GLY A 276 -18.41 29.17 4.08
N GLY A 277 -19.69 29.30 4.38
CA GLY A 277 -20.76 29.63 3.41
C GLY A 277 -21.09 31.11 3.27
N GLY A 278 -20.23 31.99 3.79
CA GLY A 278 -20.40 33.46 3.74
C GLY A 278 -19.67 34.19 2.59
N GLU A 279 -19.00 33.41 1.71
CA GLU A 279 -18.39 33.97 0.49
C GLU A 279 -18.90 33.18 -0.72
N SER A 280 -19.97 33.63 -1.33
CA SER A 280 -20.39 33.33 -2.70
C SER A 280 -20.64 34.62 -3.44
#